data_80dd61860051d1cad1a8c2f0ace2b3c0
#
_entry.id   80dd61860051d1cad1a8c2f0ace2b3c0
#
_cell.length_a   1.000
_cell.length_b   1.000
_cell.length_c   1.000
_cell.angle_alpha   90.00
_cell.angle_beta   90.00
_cell.angle_gamma   90.00
#
_symmetry.space_group_name_H-M   'P 1'
#
loop_
_entity.id
_entity.type
_entity.pdbx_description
1 polymer ?
#
loop_
_entity_poly.entity_id
_entity_poly.type
_entity_poly.pdbx_seq_one_letter_code
_entity_poly.pdbx_strand_id
1 'polypeptide(L)'
;CRILPQYSLDQVRAEVNKVIRETEESYGVKIQVEELQAEQSKATSVESHVAKELFEAIKNVHGVEPRFVGIGGGTVAAGLRNAGIDAVVWSTMDELAHQPNEYAIVKNIAKDALTIAYMACR
;
A
#
# COMPACT_ATOMS: atom_id res chain seq x y z
N CYS A 1 -3.64 -3.96 12.67
CA CYS A 1 -2.73 -2.84 12.41
C CYS A 1 -2.17 -2.95 11.01
N ARG A 2 -2.06 -1.83 10.28
CA ARG A 2 -1.42 -1.74 8.96
C ARG A 2 -0.19 -0.87 9.09
N ILE A 3 0.96 -1.38 8.68
CA ILE A 3 2.25 -0.69 8.85
C ILE A 3 2.78 -0.21 7.51
N LEU A 4 3.38 0.97 7.54
CA LEU A 4 4.08 1.54 6.39
C LEU A 4 5.47 0.88 6.24
N PRO A 5 6.04 0.84 5.03
CA PRO A 5 7.32 0.15 4.76
C PRO A 5 8.52 0.61 5.60
N GLN A 6 8.49 1.82 6.13
CA GLN A 6 9.57 2.36 6.97
C GLN A 6 9.60 1.77 8.39
N TYR A 7 8.57 1.08 8.82
CA TYR A 7 8.52 0.43 10.13
C TYR A 7 8.74 -1.07 10.01
N SER A 8 9.50 -1.65 10.94
CA SER A 8 9.61 -3.11 11.03
C SER A 8 8.48 -3.70 11.88
N LEU A 9 8.15 -4.96 11.63
CA LEU A 9 7.21 -5.71 12.47
C LEU A 9 7.64 -5.72 13.94
N ASP A 10 8.94 -5.85 14.20
CA ASP A 10 9.46 -5.91 15.56
C ASP A 10 9.33 -4.57 16.29
N GLN A 11 9.51 -3.44 15.59
CA GLN A 11 9.21 -2.12 16.16
C GLN A 11 7.74 -1.99 16.56
N VAL A 12 6.82 -2.40 15.67
CA VAL A 12 5.38 -2.34 15.95
C VAL A 12 5.01 -3.26 17.10
N ARG A 13 5.54 -4.50 17.14
CA ARG A 13 5.33 -5.44 18.25
C ARG A 13 5.83 -4.87 19.58
N ALA A 14 6.99 -4.23 19.58
CA ALA A 14 7.54 -3.62 20.78
C ALA A 14 6.63 -2.50 21.31
N GLU A 15 6.12 -1.62 20.44
CA GLU A 15 5.19 -0.57 20.84
C GLU A 15 3.85 -1.13 21.36
N VAL A 16 3.28 -2.12 20.67
CA VAL A 16 2.05 -2.79 21.12
C VAL A 16 2.26 -3.41 22.51
N ASN A 17 3.34 -4.17 22.71
CA ASN A 17 3.66 -4.79 23.98
C ASN A 17 3.92 -3.77 25.10
N LYS A 18 4.47 -2.60 24.77
CA LYS A 18 4.64 -1.49 25.72
C LYS A 18 3.29 -0.97 26.20
N VAL A 19 2.39 -0.64 25.25
CA VAL A 19 1.04 -0.15 25.57
C VAL A 19 0.26 -1.18 26.41
N ILE A 20 0.39 -2.47 26.10
CA ILE A 20 -0.24 -3.55 26.87
C ILE A 20 0.24 -3.51 28.32
N ARG A 21 1.56 -3.50 28.56
CA ARG A 21 2.13 -3.46 29.91
C ARG A 21 1.67 -2.23 30.69
N GLU A 22 1.72 -1.06 30.08
CA GLU A 22 1.28 0.20 30.69
C GLU A 22 -0.21 0.15 31.08
N THR A 23 -1.04 -0.50 30.25
CA THR A 23 -2.46 -0.68 30.50
C THR A 23 -2.69 -1.68 31.64
N GLU A 24 -2.01 -2.83 31.63
CA GLU A 24 -2.09 -3.84 32.68
C GLU A 24 -1.71 -3.24 34.06
N GLU A 25 -0.62 -2.47 34.10
CA GLU A 25 -0.15 -1.82 35.33
C GLU A 25 -1.14 -0.75 35.82
N SER A 26 -1.69 0.07 34.91
CA SER A 26 -2.59 1.17 35.27
C SER A 26 -3.96 0.72 35.75
N TYR A 27 -4.46 -0.38 35.18
CA TYR A 27 -5.84 -0.84 35.44
C TYR A 27 -5.94 -2.16 36.22
N GLY A 28 -4.82 -2.80 36.55
CA GLY A 28 -4.79 -4.05 37.29
C GLY A 28 -5.42 -5.22 36.52
N VAL A 29 -5.41 -5.18 35.19
CA VAL A 29 -5.98 -6.19 34.31
C VAL A 29 -4.88 -7.07 33.70
N LYS A 30 -5.26 -8.22 33.13
CA LYS A 30 -4.39 -9.04 32.29
C LYS A 30 -4.89 -9.02 30.85
N ILE A 31 -4.02 -8.74 29.91
CA ILE A 31 -4.33 -8.68 28.49
C ILE A 31 -3.61 -9.82 27.76
N GLN A 32 -4.37 -10.74 27.20
CA GLN A 32 -3.85 -11.79 26.35
C GLN A 32 -3.95 -11.34 24.89
N VAL A 33 -2.84 -11.42 24.16
CA VAL A 33 -2.77 -11.07 22.75
C VAL A 33 -2.39 -12.30 21.94
N GLU A 34 -3.14 -12.54 20.87
CA GLU A 34 -2.84 -13.56 19.88
C GLU A 34 -2.55 -12.87 18.54
N GLU A 35 -1.40 -13.17 17.97
CA GLU A 35 -1.03 -12.68 16.65
C GLU A 35 -1.54 -13.66 15.59
N LEU A 36 -2.62 -13.31 14.89
CA LEU A 36 -3.23 -14.16 13.86
C LEU A 36 -2.51 -14.08 12.53
N GLN A 37 -1.97 -12.91 12.19
CA GLN A 37 -1.24 -12.68 10.95
C GLN A 37 -0.28 -11.51 11.10
N ALA A 38 0.94 -11.67 10.61
CA ALA A 38 1.93 -10.60 10.53
C ALA A 38 2.75 -10.71 9.25
N GLU A 39 2.77 -9.65 8.48
CA GLU A 39 3.55 -9.55 7.25
C GLU A 39 4.34 -8.25 7.23
N GLN A 40 5.63 -8.34 6.90
CA GLN A 40 6.45 -7.17 6.69
C GLN A 40 6.05 -6.48 5.40
N SER A 41 5.75 -5.18 5.47
CA SER A 41 5.54 -4.36 4.29
C SER A 41 6.90 -4.05 3.64
N LYS A 42 7.03 -4.39 2.35
CA LYS A 42 8.18 -4.01 1.54
C LYS A 42 7.76 -2.96 0.53
N ALA A 43 8.63 -2.00 0.25
CA ALA A 43 8.44 -1.04 -0.82
C ALA A 43 9.19 -1.49 -2.08
N THR A 44 8.61 -1.28 -3.25
CA THR A 44 9.35 -1.31 -4.51
C THR A 44 10.24 -0.07 -4.59
N SER A 45 11.47 -0.21 -5.05
CA SER A 45 12.37 0.92 -5.27
C SER A 45 11.77 1.88 -6.30
N VAL A 46 11.85 3.17 -6.03
CA VAL A 46 11.48 4.20 -7.02
C VAL A 46 12.36 4.16 -8.27
N GLU A 47 13.54 3.56 -8.15
CA GLU A 47 14.48 3.36 -9.25
C GLU A 47 14.21 2.09 -10.07
N SER A 48 13.26 1.24 -9.64
CA SER A 48 12.91 0.03 -10.38
C SER A 48 12.30 0.37 -11.74
N HIS A 49 12.47 -0.54 -12.69
CA HIS A 49 11.94 -0.38 -14.05
C HIS A 49 10.42 -0.12 -14.04
N VAL A 50 9.67 -0.96 -13.34
CA VAL A 50 8.20 -0.83 -13.30
C VAL A 50 7.73 0.50 -12.68
N ALA A 51 8.45 1.02 -11.67
CA ALA A 51 8.12 2.29 -11.04
C ALA A 51 8.35 3.47 -12.02
N LYS A 52 9.48 3.47 -12.72
CA LYS A 52 9.81 4.50 -13.72
C LYS A 52 8.87 4.47 -14.92
N GLU A 53 8.58 3.28 -15.44
CA GLU A 53 7.66 3.13 -16.58
C GLU A 53 6.24 3.60 -16.22
N LEU A 54 5.73 3.24 -15.04
CA LEU A 54 4.43 3.72 -14.60
C LEU A 54 4.43 5.24 -14.38
N PHE A 55 5.49 5.80 -13.80
CA PHE A 55 5.62 7.24 -13.60
C PHE A 55 5.51 7.98 -14.93
N GLU A 56 6.29 7.59 -15.94
CA GLU A 56 6.26 8.17 -17.27
C GLU A 56 4.91 7.96 -17.99
N ALA A 57 4.31 6.78 -17.84
CA ALA A 57 3.01 6.50 -18.43
C ALA A 57 1.91 7.41 -17.85
N ILE A 58 1.86 7.59 -16.54
CA ILE A 58 0.89 8.48 -15.89
C ILE A 58 1.11 9.92 -16.37
N LYS A 59 2.35 10.39 -16.40
CA LYS A 59 2.69 11.74 -16.86
C LYS A 59 2.21 11.99 -18.29
N ASN A 60 2.44 11.05 -19.18
CA ASN A 60 2.08 11.20 -20.59
C ASN A 60 0.59 11.02 -20.89
N VAL A 61 -0.08 10.08 -20.20
CA VAL A 61 -1.51 9.79 -20.45
C VAL A 61 -2.43 10.74 -19.69
N HIS A 62 -2.07 11.09 -18.46
CA HIS A 62 -2.93 11.92 -17.60
C HIS A 62 -2.54 13.40 -17.59
N GLY A 63 -1.32 13.75 -18.03
CA GLY A 63 -0.83 15.12 -18.03
C GLY A 63 -0.60 15.69 -16.62
N VAL A 64 -0.35 14.82 -15.64
CA VAL A 64 -0.08 15.19 -14.25
C VAL A 64 1.32 14.76 -13.85
N GLU A 65 1.90 15.40 -12.84
CA GLU A 65 3.17 14.97 -12.26
C GLU A 65 2.91 13.94 -11.14
N PRO A 66 3.27 12.65 -11.34
CA PRO A 66 3.02 11.61 -10.35
C PRO A 66 3.90 11.78 -9.10
N ARG A 67 3.52 11.11 -8.01
CA ARG A 67 4.34 11.02 -6.80
C ARG A 67 4.32 9.60 -6.26
N PHE A 68 5.48 9.15 -5.78
CA PHE A 68 5.56 7.88 -5.05
C PHE A 68 5.11 8.10 -3.60
N VAL A 69 4.19 7.27 -3.15
CA VAL A 69 3.64 7.33 -1.79
C VAL A 69 3.55 5.93 -1.19
N GLY A 70 3.69 5.85 0.12
CA GLY A 70 3.33 4.64 0.86
C GLY A 70 1.87 4.73 1.29
N ILE A 71 1.11 3.67 1.06
CA ILE A 71 -0.29 3.58 1.50
C ILE A 71 -0.43 2.53 2.61
N GLY A 72 -1.25 2.81 3.61
CA GLY A 72 -1.57 1.88 4.70
C GLY A 72 -2.58 0.80 4.33
N GLY A 73 -2.75 0.49 3.04
CA GLY A 73 -3.65 -0.53 2.52
C GLY A 73 -2.95 -1.85 2.23
N GLY A 74 -3.63 -2.98 2.49
CA GLY A 74 -3.18 -4.28 2.00
C GLY A 74 -3.49 -4.41 0.50
N THR A 75 -2.52 -4.89 -0.29
CA THR A 75 -2.71 -5.15 -1.72
C THR A 75 -2.02 -6.46 -2.12
N VAL A 76 -2.48 -7.07 -3.21
CA VAL A 76 -1.82 -8.25 -3.81
C VAL A 76 -0.35 -7.97 -4.15
N ALA A 77 0.00 -6.72 -4.44
CA ALA A 77 1.37 -6.30 -4.69
C ALA A 77 2.32 -6.56 -3.50
N ALA A 78 1.82 -6.65 -2.27
CA ALA A 78 2.63 -7.02 -1.11
C ALA A 78 3.17 -8.45 -1.24
N GLY A 79 2.33 -9.39 -1.69
CA GLY A 79 2.76 -10.76 -1.96
C GLY A 79 3.84 -10.85 -3.05
N LEU A 80 3.69 -10.09 -4.14
CA LEU A 80 4.69 -10.02 -5.21
C LEU A 80 6.02 -9.46 -4.68
N ARG A 81 5.98 -8.36 -3.94
CA ARG A 81 7.19 -7.76 -3.33
C ARG A 81 7.86 -8.68 -2.33
N ASN A 82 7.10 -9.43 -1.54
CA ASN A 82 7.63 -10.42 -0.62
C ASN A 82 8.32 -11.59 -1.37
N ALA A 83 7.83 -11.94 -2.54
CA ALA A 83 8.45 -12.91 -3.45
C ALA A 83 9.65 -12.33 -4.24
N GLY A 84 10.03 -11.08 -4.02
CA GLY A 84 11.15 -10.43 -4.70
C GLY A 84 10.82 -9.87 -6.08
N ILE A 85 9.53 -9.75 -6.40
CA ILE A 85 9.05 -9.18 -7.67
C ILE A 85 8.68 -7.72 -7.44
N ASP A 86 9.28 -6.81 -8.18
CA ASP A 86 8.92 -5.41 -8.13
C ASP A 86 7.47 -5.19 -8.56
N ALA A 87 6.69 -4.54 -7.71
CA ALA A 87 5.28 -4.28 -7.97
C ALA A 87 4.87 -2.92 -7.42
N VAL A 88 4.21 -2.14 -8.24
CA VAL A 88 3.63 -0.85 -7.89
C VAL A 88 2.11 -0.90 -8.03
N VAL A 89 1.42 -0.06 -7.27
CA VAL A 89 -0.05 0.01 -7.29
C VAL A 89 -0.46 1.41 -7.71
N TRP A 90 -1.36 1.48 -8.65
CA TRP A 90 -1.92 2.73 -9.10
C TRP A 90 -3.31 2.52 -9.72
N SER A 91 -4.19 3.47 -9.56
CA SER A 91 -5.45 3.61 -10.29
C SER A 91 -5.98 5.04 -10.16
N THR A 92 -6.81 5.46 -11.12
CA THR A 92 -7.55 6.71 -11.02
C THR A 92 -8.89 6.46 -10.35
N MET A 93 -9.04 6.87 -9.10
CA MET A 93 -10.25 6.63 -8.32
C MET A 93 -10.58 7.82 -7.43
N ASP A 94 -11.86 7.98 -7.12
CA ASP A 94 -12.30 8.85 -6.05
C ASP A 94 -12.09 8.14 -4.69
N GLU A 95 -11.99 8.90 -3.60
CA GLU A 95 -11.81 8.34 -2.25
C GLU A 95 -13.11 7.73 -1.69
N LEU A 96 -13.68 6.75 -2.41
CA LEU A 96 -14.95 6.10 -2.09
C LEU A 96 -14.80 4.63 -1.70
N ALA A 97 -13.57 4.12 -1.65
CA ALA A 97 -13.31 2.73 -1.30
C ALA A 97 -13.95 2.36 0.04
N HIS A 98 -14.72 1.27 0.05
CA HIS A 98 -15.44 0.76 1.22
C HIS A 98 -16.54 1.67 1.76
N GLN A 99 -17.03 2.61 0.96
CA GLN A 99 -18.16 3.48 1.33
C GLN A 99 -19.47 2.99 0.74
N PRO A 100 -20.61 3.31 1.36
CA PRO A 100 -21.92 3.08 0.74
C PRO A 100 -22.02 3.80 -0.62
N ASN A 101 -22.58 3.10 -1.62
CA ASN A 101 -22.69 3.57 -3.00
C ASN A 101 -21.34 3.81 -3.70
N GLU A 102 -20.32 3.01 -3.37
CA GLU A 102 -19.05 2.99 -4.09
C GLU A 102 -19.29 2.83 -5.60
N TYR A 103 -18.60 3.63 -6.40
CA TYR A 103 -18.70 3.60 -7.85
C TYR A 103 -17.33 3.77 -8.50
N ALA A 104 -17.26 3.44 -9.78
CA ALA A 104 -16.08 3.74 -10.61
C ALA A 104 -16.52 4.57 -11.82
N ILE A 105 -15.71 5.56 -12.17
CA ILE A 105 -15.95 6.41 -13.34
C ILE A 105 -15.38 5.69 -14.57
N VAL A 106 -16.24 5.35 -15.53
CA VAL A 106 -15.84 4.61 -16.77
C VAL A 106 -14.70 5.32 -17.52
N LYS A 107 -14.72 6.65 -17.56
CA LYS A 107 -13.63 7.43 -18.18
C LYS A 107 -12.28 7.22 -17.49
N ASN A 108 -12.26 7.04 -16.16
CA ASN A 108 -11.05 6.76 -15.42
C ASN A 108 -10.54 5.35 -15.76
N ILE A 109 -11.43 4.35 -15.80
CA ILE A 109 -11.07 2.98 -16.20
C ILE A 109 -10.46 2.97 -17.61
N ALA A 110 -11.05 3.70 -18.56
CA ALA A 110 -10.51 3.81 -19.92
C ALA A 110 -9.11 4.46 -19.95
N LYS A 111 -8.88 5.50 -19.15
CA LYS A 111 -7.56 6.13 -19.02
C LYS A 111 -6.54 5.22 -18.34
N ASP A 112 -6.95 4.48 -17.32
CA ASP A 112 -6.08 3.51 -16.65
C ASP A 112 -5.67 2.39 -17.63
N ALA A 113 -6.59 1.88 -18.43
CA ALA A 113 -6.28 0.93 -19.49
C ALA A 113 -5.30 1.50 -20.53
N LEU A 114 -5.45 2.76 -20.91
CA LEU A 114 -4.51 3.43 -21.81
C LEU A 114 -3.13 3.58 -21.19
N THR A 115 -3.03 3.83 -19.88
CA THR A 115 -1.77 3.89 -19.15
C THR A 115 -1.03 2.55 -19.18
N ILE A 116 -1.75 1.44 -18.96
CA ILE A 116 -1.19 0.09 -19.04
C ILE A 116 -0.74 -0.23 -20.48
N ALA A 117 -1.55 0.12 -21.48
CA ALA A 117 -1.20 -0.07 -22.89
C ALA A 117 0.06 0.74 -23.28
N TYR A 118 0.18 1.97 -22.78
CA TYR A 118 1.37 2.81 -22.99
C TYR A 118 2.64 2.13 -22.44
N MET A 119 2.57 1.53 -21.24
CA MET A 119 3.70 0.78 -20.68
C MET A 119 4.05 -0.47 -21.49
N ALA A 120 3.05 -1.19 -22.00
CA ALA A 120 3.25 -2.44 -22.73
C ALA A 120 3.81 -2.25 -24.16
N CYS A 121 3.73 -1.06 -24.72
CA CYS A 121 4.17 -0.73 -26.08
C CYS A 121 5.54 -0.02 -26.13
N ARG A 122 6.28 0.01 -25.04
CA ARG A 122 7.60 0.67 -24.95
C ARG A 122 8.78 -0.29 -24.78
#